data_bc1129cf633b94770b8388620f718276
#
_entry.id   bc1129cf633b94770b8388620f718276
#
_cell.length_a   1.000
_cell.length_b   1.000
_cell.length_c   1.000
_cell.angle_alpha   90.00
_cell.angle_beta   90.00
_cell.angle_gamma   90.00
#
_symmetry.space_group_name_H-M   'P 1'
#
loop_
_entity.id
_entity.type
_entity.pdbx_description
1 polymer ?
#
loop_
_entity_poly.entity_id
_entity_poly.type
_entity_poly.pdbx_seq_one_letter_code
_entity_poly.pdbx_strand_id
1 'polypeptide(L)'
;MKLNSIIAGLSALLLAACAAPKAPESVTLSKDALMDKIKGGWAGQTIGVVYGAPTEFKFCGTIIPEEIPIGWGEGYVKHWWDRKPGLFDDVYNDLTFAEAFEQLGLDATSEALALRFAYAPYHLAHANQAGRYNVRQGIMPPESGNWLNNPHADDLDFQIEADFVGLMAPGMLPEAMDIANRVGHIMNSGDGFYGGAYVAGLYSAAFVESDPARIVDMALEAIPQESTFWQCINDVRAWHKKYPSDWKETWFQVLKKWGADTGCPKGVGLSFDIDAKLNSAYVTIGLLYGGGDFGKSMEIATRCGQDSDCNPATVGGVLGVVYGLEGIPEFWREPVMEIWDLDFEGTDVSLAKGSQYSFNHALKLIEKNGGTLDEANVTIPVSKPEVLPLEQNFVNTYPLMRDQKDAWLRDTYEFDFSGNGFVIWGNLVCLRGITEDYAQRVAKKHVGSEVFAMAEEGDPYVAEIEVWIDGALDQVSILPMKGTSRKLEPAWKYCMEEGRHNVKLVWRNPKPDTYLLRINAIEYYSEKQNEDTYYHN
;
A
#
# COMPACT_ATOMS: atom_id res chain seq x y z
N MET A 1 -10.11 -24.29 -80.23
CA MET A 1 -10.13 -23.21 -79.25
C MET A 1 -10.48 -23.82 -77.90
N LYS A 2 -9.50 -24.00 -77.05
CA LYS A 2 -9.65 -24.68 -75.75
C LYS A 2 -9.49 -23.65 -74.65
N LEU A 3 -10.51 -23.55 -73.82
CA LEU A 3 -10.56 -22.73 -72.59
C LEU A 3 -9.83 -23.48 -71.49
N ASN A 4 -8.79 -22.91 -70.91
CA ASN A 4 -8.12 -23.46 -69.73
C ASN A 4 -8.65 -22.74 -68.48
N SER A 5 -9.29 -23.49 -67.63
CA SER A 5 -9.73 -23.08 -66.27
C SER A 5 -8.57 -23.17 -65.29
N ILE A 6 -8.19 -22.08 -64.70
CA ILE A 6 -7.24 -22.04 -63.56
C ILE A 6 -8.08 -22.13 -62.28
N ILE A 7 -7.91 -23.23 -61.56
CA ILE A 7 -8.45 -23.39 -60.18
C ILE A 7 -7.46 -22.81 -59.21
N ALA A 8 -7.81 -21.68 -58.58
CA ALA A 8 -7.10 -21.13 -57.46
C ALA A 8 -7.54 -21.81 -56.15
N GLY A 9 -6.65 -22.62 -55.60
CA GLY A 9 -6.85 -23.19 -54.27
C GLY A 9 -6.68 -22.17 -53.16
N LEU A 10 -7.75 -21.80 -52.48
CA LEU A 10 -7.70 -21.06 -51.23
C LEU A 10 -7.31 -22.03 -50.09
N SER A 11 -6.10 -21.96 -49.59
CA SER A 11 -5.68 -22.59 -48.34
C SER A 11 -6.17 -21.72 -47.18
N ALA A 12 -7.28 -22.10 -46.56
CA ALA A 12 -7.71 -21.51 -45.28
C ALA A 12 -6.81 -22.04 -44.17
N LEU A 13 -5.87 -21.18 -43.71
CA LEU A 13 -5.21 -21.39 -42.41
C LEU A 13 -6.24 -21.20 -41.32
N LEU A 14 -6.69 -22.32 -40.73
CA LEU A 14 -7.38 -22.32 -39.43
C LEU A 14 -6.33 -21.94 -38.36
N LEU A 15 -6.31 -20.67 -37.94
CA LEU A 15 -5.74 -20.26 -36.68
C LEU A 15 -6.63 -20.86 -35.57
N ALA A 16 -6.20 -21.98 -35.04
CA ALA A 16 -6.72 -22.45 -33.76
C ALA A 16 -6.28 -21.46 -32.71
N ALA A 17 -7.16 -20.52 -32.33
CA ALA A 17 -7.01 -19.76 -31.09
C ALA A 17 -7.04 -20.81 -29.97
N CYS A 18 -5.89 -21.12 -29.37
CA CYS A 18 -5.82 -21.81 -28.09
C CYS A 18 -6.54 -20.90 -27.08
N ALA A 19 -7.81 -21.23 -26.79
CA ALA A 19 -8.49 -20.64 -25.64
C ALA A 19 -7.67 -20.97 -24.40
N ALA A 20 -7.33 -19.98 -23.61
CA ALA A 20 -6.70 -20.20 -22.32
C ALA A 20 -7.56 -21.19 -21.52
N PRO A 21 -6.97 -22.16 -20.80
CA PRO A 21 -7.72 -23.10 -20.01
C PRO A 21 -8.59 -22.33 -19.01
N LYS A 22 -9.89 -22.69 -18.93
CA LYS A 22 -10.83 -22.11 -17.97
C LYS A 22 -10.34 -22.48 -16.56
N ALA A 23 -10.38 -21.52 -15.62
CA ALA A 23 -10.08 -21.81 -14.22
C ALA A 23 -10.98 -22.96 -13.73
N PRO A 24 -10.45 -23.86 -12.89
CA PRO A 24 -11.26 -24.96 -12.34
C PRO A 24 -12.40 -24.40 -11.49
N GLU A 25 -13.53 -25.11 -11.43
CA GLU A 25 -14.66 -24.71 -10.56
C GLU A 25 -14.38 -24.99 -9.08
N SER A 26 -13.44 -25.88 -8.78
CA SER A 26 -12.95 -26.18 -7.43
C SER A 26 -11.56 -26.81 -7.46
N VAL A 27 -10.82 -26.66 -6.37
CA VAL A 27 -9.50 -27.28 -6.16
C VAL A 27 -9.52 -28.03 -4.83
N THR A 28 -9.06 -29.29 -4.84
CA THR A 28 -8.92 -30.08 -3.61
C THR A 28 -7.46 -30.14 -3.19
N LEU A 29 -7.21 -29.77 -1.93
CA LEU A 29 -5.89 -29.83 -1.29
C LEU A 29 -5.99 -30.68 0.00
N SER A 30 -4.88 -31.27 0.43
CA SER A 30 -4.83 -31.74 1.82
C SER A 30 -4.81 -30.53 2.78
N LYS A 31 -5.31 -30.71 4.01
CA LYS A 31 -5.20 -29.68 5.04
C LYS A 31 -3.76 -29.30 5.35
N ASP A 32 -2.84 -30.26 5.28
CA ASP A 32 -1.40 -30.01 5.45
C ASP A 32 -0.87 -29.13 4.31
N ALA A 33 -1.26 -29.40 3.06
CA ALA A 33 -0.85 -28.57 1.92
C ALA A 33 -1.45 -27.15 2.00
N LEU A 34 -2.69 -27.00 2.46
CA LEU A 34 -3.29 -25.69 2.69
C LEU A 34 -2.52 -24.91 3.76
N MET A 35 -2.21 -25.55 4.90
CA MET A 35 -1.42 -24.95 5.97
C MET A 35 -0.01 -24.59 5.49
N ASP A 36 0.63 -25.46 4.71
CA ASP A 36 1.98 -25.22 4.16
C ASP A 36 1.99 -24.00 3.23
N LYS A 37 0.98 -23.86 2.36
CA LYS A 37 0.81 -22.69 1.49
C LYS A 37 0.60 -21.39 2.29
N ILE A 38 -0.23 -21.41 3.33
CA ILE A 38 -0.45 -20.27 4.23
C ILE A 38 0.86 -19.86 4.91
N LYS A 39 1.60 -20.83 5.45
CA LYS A 39 2.92 -20.57 6.04
C LYS A 39 3.90 -20.01 5.02
N GLY A 40 3.85 -20.51 3.80
CA GLY A 40 4.67 -20.01 2.69
C GLY A 40 4.39 -18.55 2.39
N GLY A 41 3.12 -18.11 2.41
CA GLY A 41 2.72 -16.71 2.22
C GLY A 41 3.31 -15.81 3.30
N TRP A 42 3.11 -16.13 4.58
CA TRP A 42 3.66 -15.36 5.70
C TRP A 42 5.20 -15.33 5.69
N ALA A 43 5.85 -16.46 5.38
CA ALA A 43 7.30 -16.51 5.27
C ALA A 43 7.82 -15.66 4.11
N GLY A 44 7.18 -15.79 2.93
CA GLY A 44 7.58 -15.07 1.73
C GLY A 44 7.47 -13.55 1.87
N GLN A 45 6.38 -13.05 2.48
CA GLN A 45 6.22 -11.64 2.83
C GLN A 45 7.38 -11.17 3.72
N THR A 46 7.63 -11.87 4.84
CA THR A 46 8.72 -11.53 5.78
C THR A 46 10.10 -11.56 5.12
N ILE A 47 10.36 -12.53 4.22
CA ILE A 47 11.60 -12.58 3.43
C ILE A 47 11.76 -11.33 2.58
N GLY A 48 10.71 -10.96 1.85
CA GLY A 48 10.74 -9.83 0.94
C GLY A 48 10.98 -8.49 1.65
N VAL A 49 10.30 -8.23 2.78
CA VAL A 49 10.53 -7.06 3.65
C VAL A 49 12.01 -6.92 3.97
N VAL A 50 12.61 -7.97 4.52
CA VAL A 50 14.00 -7.91 4.96
C VAL A 50 14.99 -7.84 3.80
N TYR A 51 14.67 -8.49 2.68
CA TYR A 51 15.53 -8.48 1.49
C TYR A 51 15.65 -7.07 0.90
N GLY A 52 14.55 -6.34 0.82
CA GLY A 52 14.52 -4.98 0.28
C GLY A 52 14.94 -3.87 1.23
N ALA A 53 14.86 -4.10 2.54
CA ALA A 53 15.12 -3.13 3.61
C ALA A 53 16.35 -2.23 3.42
N PRO A 54 17.52 -2.71 2.93
CA PRO A 54 18.70 -1.85 2.76
C PRO A 54 18.52 -0.74 1.73
N THR A 55 17.54 -0.86 0.83
CA THR A 55 17.35 0.04 -0.31
C THR A 55 16.06 0.85 -0.24
N GLU A 56 15.21 0.60 0.75
CA GLU A 56 13.94 1.29 0.99
C GLU A 56 14.10 2.81 0.86
N PHE A 57 13.32 3.43 -0.03
CA PHE A 57 13.29 4.86 -0.34
C PHE A 57 14.63 5.51 -0.74
N LYS A 58 15.66 4.74 -1.06
CA LYS A 58 16.95 5.29 -1.51
C LYS A 58 17.04 5.51 -3.01
N PHE A 59 16.18 4.86 -3.77
CA PHE A 59 16.14 4.87 -5.22
C PHE A 59 14.73 5.22 -5.72
N CYS A 60 14.30 6.47 -5.47
CA CYS A 60 12.99 6.96 -5.89
C CYS A 60 13.09 7.59 -7.28
N GLY A 61 12.21 7.17 -8.22
CA GLY A 61 12.23 7.59 -9.60
C GLY A 61 13.40 7.03 -10.43
N THR A 62 14.08 5.99 -9.90
CA THR A 62 15.19 5.30 -10.59
C THR A 62 15.28 3.84 -10.17
N ILE A 63 15.82 2.99 -11.02
CA ILE A 63 16.12 1.59 -10.67
C ILE A 63 17.35 1.50 -9.76
N ILE A 64 17.42 0.41 -8.99
CA ILE A 64 18.63 0.05 -8.25
C ILE A 64 19.60 -0.61 -9.24
N PRO A 65 20.81 -0.03 -9.47
CA PRO A 65 21.81 -0.60 -10.36
C PRO A 65 22.23 -2.03 -9.97
N GLU A 66 22.59 -2.85 -10.97
CA GLU A 66 23.01 -4.24 -10.74
C GLU A 66 24.31 -4.34 -9.91
N GLU A 67 25.16 -3.31 -9.98
CA GLU A 67 26.41 -3.20 -9.23
C GLU A 67 26.19 -3.00 -7.72
N ILE A 68 24.98 -2.62 -7.31
CA ILE A 68 24.62 -2.51 -5.89
C ILE A 68 24.14 -3.87 -5.42
N PRO A 69 24.89 -4.54 -4.53
CA PRO A 69 24.51 -5.83 -4.01
C PRO A 69 23.31 -5.68 -3.06
N ILE A 70 22.35 -6.59 -3.17
CA ILE A 70 21.28 -6.78 -2.20
C ILE A 70 21.67 -8.00 -1.37
N GLY A 71 21.87 -7.80 -0.06
CA GLY A 71 22.38 -8.85 0.81
C GLY A 71 21.30 -9.81 1.29
N TRP A 72 21.66 -11.08 1.46
CA TRP A 72 20.84 -12.10 2.11
C TRP A 72 21.74 -13.20 2.69
N GLY A 73 21.30 -13.87 3.77
CA GLY A 73 22.03 -15.01 4.35
C GLY A 73 21.60 -15.32 5.77
N GLU A 74 22.31 -16.24 6.38
CA GLU A 74 22.11 -16.68 7.78
C GLU A 74 22.16 -15.48 8.74
N GLY A 75 21.24 -15.43 9.71
CA GLY A 75 21.12 -14.37 10.71
C GLY A 75 20.61 -13.03 10.18
N TYR A 76 20.29 -12.91 8.86
CA TYR A 76 19.94 -11.63 8.25
C TYR A 76 18.59 -11.13 8.72
N VAL A 77 17.58 -12.01 8.81
CA VAL A 77 16.23 -11.66 9.32
C VAL A 77 16.32 -11.25 10.78
N LYS A 78 17.03 -12.04 11.60
CA LYS A 78 17.22 -11.73 13.03
C LYS A 78 17.97 -10.42 13.27
N HIS A 79 18.92 -10.06 12.39
CA HIS A 79 19.62 -8.79 12.45
C HIS A 79 18.69 -7.59 12.31
N TRP A 80 17.75 -7.62 11.35
CA TRP A 80 16.77 -6.56 11.14
C TRP A 80 15.72 -6.54 12.25
N TRP A 81 15.27 -7.71 12.67
CA TRP A 81 14.37 -7.88 13.81
C TRP A 81 14.88 -7.18 15.08
N ASP A 82 16.13 -7.38 15.42
CA ASP A 82 16.71 -6.82 16.66
C ASP A 82 17.01 -5.32 16.57
N ARG A 83 17.17 -4.77 15.36
CA ARG A 83 17.63 -3.38 15.16
C ARG A 83 16.56 -2.42 14.69
N LYS A 84 15.63 -2.87 13.91
CA LYS A 84 14.57 -2.03 13.31
C LYS A 84 13.25 -2.82 13.30
N PRO A 85 12.68 -3.12 14.47
CA PRO A 85 11.45 -3.91 14.54
C PRO A 85 10.28 -3.24 13.78
N GLY A 86 10.22 -1.91 13.74
CA GLY A 86 9.25 -1.15 12.95
C GLY A 86 9.41 -1.28 11.43
N LEU A 87 10.41 -2.02 10.92
CA LEU A 87 10.56 -2.38 9.51
C LEU A 87 9.48 -3.37 9.04
N PHE A 88 8.93 -4.14 9.96
CA PHE A 88 7.97 -5.22 9.65
C PHE A 88 6.52 -4.72 9.70
N ASP A 89 6.27 -3.48 9.28
CA ASP A 89 4.93 -2.89 9.29
C ASP A 89 3.95 -3.63 8.38
N ASP A 90 4.34 -4.08 7.21
CA ASP A 90 3.57 -5.01 6.38
C ASP A 90 3.04 -6.18 7.23
N VAL A 91 3.92 -6.82 8.01
CA VAL A 91 3.60 -8.05 8.74
C VAL A 91 2.79 -7.79 10.00
N TYR A 92 3.18 -6.83 10.86
CA TYR A 92 2.46 -6.63 12.12
C TYR A 92 1.06 -6.02 11.92
N ASN A 93 0.85 -5.22 10.87
CA ASN A 93 -0.48 -4.73 10.52
C ASN A 93 -1.39 -5.87 10.05
N ASP A 94 -0.91 -6.71 9.14
CA ASP A 94 -1.60 -7.92 8.69
C ASP A 94 -1.96 -8.84 9.86
N LEU A 95 -1.01 -9.10 10.76
CA LEU A 95 -1.22 -9.92 11.96
C LEU A 95 -2.28 -9.30 12.89
N THR A 96 -2.33 -7.96 13.01
CA THR A 96 -3.35 -7.26 13.79
C THR A 96 -4.74 -7.49 13.25
N PHE A 97 -4.93 -7.43 11.92
CA PHE A 97 -6.22 -7.73 11.31
C PHE A 97 -6.56 -9.23 11.38
N ALA A 98 -5.61 -10.12 11.15
CA ALA A 98 -5.82 -11.56 11.32
C ALA A 98 -6.26 -11.90 12.75
N GLU A 99 -5.63 -11.31 13.77
CA GLU A 99 -6.05 -11.46 15.17
C GLU A 99 -7.42 -10.84 15.42
N ALA A 100 -7.72 -9.67 14.85
CA ALA A 100 -9.02 -9.03 15.00
C ALA A 100 -10.16 -9.94 14.48
N PHE A 101 -9.97 -10.59 13.31
CA PHE A 101 -10.94 -11.57 12.81
C PHE A 101 -11.04 -12.83 13.66
N GLU A 102 -9.93 -13.31 14.24
CA GLU A 102 -9.98 -14.44 15.17
C GLU A 102 -10.77 -14.11 16.45
N GLN A 103 -10.62 -12.88 16.97
CA GLN A 103 -11.27 -12.45 18.21
C GLN A 103 -12.71 -11.98 18.01
N LEU A 104 -13.02 -11.30 16.90
CA LEU A 104 -14.33 -10.69 16.63
C LEU A 104 -15.23 -11.56 15.76
N GLY A 105 -14.65 -12.54 15.06
CA GLY A 105 -15.33 -13.38 14.09
C GLY A 105 -15.25 -12.83 12.66
N LEU A 106 -15.55 -13.69 11.68
CA LEU A 106 -15.41 -13.39 10.25
C LEU A 106 -16.39 -12.31 9.75
N ASP A 107 -17.48 -12.09 10.48
CA ASP A 107 -18.48 -11.05 10.15
C ASP A 107 -18.21 -9.72 10.89
N ALA A 108 -16.97 -9.52 11.40
CA ALA A 108 -16.57 -8.27 12.03
C ALA A 108 -16.83 -7.07 11.13
N THR A 109 -17.41 -6.00 11.69
CA THR A 109 -17.72 -4.78 10.92
C THR A 109 -16.48 -3.93 10.69
N SER A 110 -16.50 -3.07 9.67
CA SER A 110 -15.43 -2.13 9.38
C SER A 110 -15.08 -1.26 10.58
N GLU A 111 -16.08 -0.80 11.35
CA GLU A 111 -15.88 0.03 12.55
C GLU A 111 -15.16 -0.76 13.67
N ALA A 112 -15.52 -2.03 13.87
CA ALA A 112 -14.87 -2.86 14.88
C ALA A 112 -13.39 -3.14 14.52
N LEU A 113 -13.11 -3.40 13.25
CA LEU A 113 -11.76 -3.57 12.71
C LEU A 113 -10.97 -2.26 12.83
N ALA A 114 -11.57 -1.13 12.43
CA ALA A 114 -10.96 0.20 12.53
C ALA A 114 -10.55 0.56 13.96
N LEU A 115 -11.37 0.22 14.96
CA LEU A 115 -11.03 0.45 16.36
C LEU A 115 -9.82 -0.40 16.80
N ARG A 116 -9.73 -1.67 16.36
CA ARG A 116 -8.55 -2.50 16.65
C ARG A 116 -7.28 -1.89 16.07
N PHE A 117 -7.31 -1.54 14.80
CA PHE A 117 -6.21 -0.88 14.10
C PHE A 117 -5.84 0.47 14.74
N ALA A 118 -6.82 1.34 15.00
CA ALA A 118 -6.57 2.68 15.51
C ALA A 118 -5.95 2.69 16.91
N TYR A 119 -6.16 1.68 17.74
CA TYR A 119 -5.63 1.59 19.09
C TYR A 119 -4.45 0.61 19.22
N ALA A 120 -3.95 0.06 18.11
CA ALA A 120 -2.70 -0.70 18.11
C ALA A 120 -1.53 0.18 18.58
N PRO A 121 -0.57 -0.36 19.38
CA PRO A 121 0.44 0.46 20.06
C PRO A 121 1.64 0.83 19.20
N TYR A 122 1.81 0.21 18.02
CA TYR A 122 2.94 0.45 17.14
C TYR A 122 2.81 1.77 16.36
N HIS A 123 3.91 2.20 15.77
CA HIS A 123 3.96 3.39 14.92
C HIS A 123 3.26 3.11 13.57
N LEU A 124 2.59 4.14 13.04
CA LEU A 124 2.03 4.15 11.68
C LEU A 124 2.48 5.42 10.95
N ALA A 125 2.49 5.36 9.63
CA ALA A 125 2.82 6.47 8.74
C ALA A 125 1.71 6.68 7.70
N HIS A 126 1.81 7.71 6.89
CA HIS A 126 1.03 7.93 5.66
C HIS A 126 -0.49 7.75 5.82
N ALA A 127 -1.13 6.99 4.92
CA ALA A 127 -2.57 6.74 4.95
C ALA A 127 -3.01 6.05 6.24
N ASN A 128 -2.20 5.14 6.76
CA ASN A 128 -2.42 4.46 8.03
C ASN A 128 -2.48 5.43 9.20
N GLN A 129 -1.52 6.34 9.29
CA GLN A 129 -1.49 7.34 10.36
C GLN A 129 -2.67 8.30 10.26
N ALA A 130 -3.04 8.73 9.06
CA ALA A 130 -4.20 9.59 8.82
C ALA A 130 -5.52 8.86 9.12
N GLY A 131 -5.67 7.61 8.68
CA GLY A 131 -6.81 6.75 9.00
C GLY A 131 -6.96 6.53 10.51
N ARG A 132 -5.87 6.18 11.20
CA ARG A 132 -5.82 6.08 12.67
C ARG A 132 -6.27 7.37 13.34
N TYR A 133 -5.75 8.51 12.90
CA TYR A 133 -6.15 9.82 13.42
C TYR A 133 -7.65 10.04 13.25
N ASN A 134 -8.18 9.81 12.04
CA ASN A 134 -9.59 9.98 11.72
C ASN A 134 -10.49 9.11 12.62
N VAL A 135 -10.20 7.83 12.74
CA VAL A 135 -10.96 6.90 13.60
C VAL A 135 -10.97 7.38 15.06
N ARG A 136 -9.83 7.83 15.58
CA ARG A 136 -9.73 8.39 16.93
C ARG A 136 -10.48 9.71 17.12
N GLN A 137 -10.74 10.45 16.04
CA GLN A 137 -11.61 11.64 16.03
C GLN A 137 -13.09 11.29 15.78
N GLY A 138 -13.44 10.02 15.65
CA GLY A 138 -14.81 9.55 15.41
C GLY A 138 -15.23 9.53 13.94
N ILE A 139 -14.29 9.77 13.00
CA ILE A 139 -14.52 9.61 11.57
C ILE A 139 -14.25 8.14 11.24
N MET A 140 -15.33 7.36 11.05
CA MET A 140 -15.27 5.92 10.83
C MET A 140 -15.19 5.57 9.34
N PRO A 141 -14.77 4.32 8.97
CA PRO A 141 -14.81 3.89 7.59
C PRO A 141 -16.25 3.91 7.03
N PRO A 142 -16.42 4.21 5.72
CA PRO A 142 -15.37 4.45 4.74
C PRO A 142 -14.79 5.87 4.77
N GLU A 143 -15.37 6.78 5.54
CA GLU A 143 -14.98 8.19 5.55
C GLU A 143 -13.56 8.42 6.11
N SER A 144 -13.04 7.51 6.96
CA SER A 144 -11.67 7.62 7.49
C SER A 144 -10.60 7.44 6.42
N GLY A 145 -10.85 6.60 5.39
CA GLY A 145 -9.97 6.38 4.25
C GLY A 145 -10.29 7.26 3.04
N ASN A 146 -11.42 7.97 3.04
CA ASN A 146 -11.83 8.83 1.93
C ASN A 146 -10.83 9.99 1.74
N TRP A 147 -10.40 10.24 0.50
CA TRP A 147 -9.38 11.23 0.17
C TRP A 147 -9.69 12.67 0.62
N LEU A 148 -10.94 13.03 0.83
CA LEU A 148 -11.30 14.32 1.40
C LEU A 148 -10.92 14.44 2.88
N ASN A 149 -10.91 13.32 3.61
CA ASN A 149 -10.56 13.23 5.03
C ASN A 149 -9.16 12.64 5.26
N ASN A 150 -8.58 11.99 4.25
CA ASN A 150 -7.26 11.40 4.28
C ASN A 150 -6.48 11.79 3.01
N PRO A 151 -5.62 12.82 3.07
CA PRO A 151 -4.87 13.29 1.90
C PRO A 151 -3.89 12.25 1.35
N HIS A 152 -3.67 11.16 2.07
CA HIS A 152 -2.83 10.02 1.70
C HIS A 152 -3.59 8.83 1.10
N ALA A 153 -4.83 9.04 0.66
CA ALA A 153 -5.71 7.95 0.23
C ALA A 153 -5.18 7.08 -0.93
N ASP A 154 -4.25 7.59 -1.76
CA ASP A 154 -3.59 6.84 -2.83
C ASP A 154 -2.21 6.27 -2.44
N ASP A 155 -1.78 6.45 -1.17
CA ASP A 155 -0.58 5.80 -0.65
C ASP A 155 -0.80 4.28 -0.55
N LEU A 156 0.28 3.51 -0.56
CA LEU A 156 0.25 2.05 -0.68
C LEU A 156 -0.12 1.29 0.61
N ASP A 157 -0.52 1.98 1.68
CA ASP A 157 -0.66 1.36 3.01
C ASP A 157 -1.55 0.12 3.01
N PHE A 158 -2.76 0.18 2.45
CA PHE A 158 -3.59 -1.02 2.35
C PHE A 158 -3.01 -2.07 1.39
N GLN A 159 -2.25 -1.66 0.37
CA GLN A 159 -1.60 -2.60 -0.53
C GLN A 159 -0.64 -3.54 0.22
N ILE A 160 0.12 -3.02 1.18
CA ILE A 160 1.09 -3.79 1.96
C ILE A 160 0.45 -4.53 3.15
N GLU A 161 -0.83 -4.29 3.43
CA GLU A 161 -1.59 -4.83 4.56
C GLU A 161 -2.77 -5.69 4.11
N ALA A 162 -2.75 -6.21 2.89
CA ALA A 162 -3.83 -7.00 2.33
C ALA A 162 -3.47 -8.48 2.13
N ASP A 163 -2.28 -8.89 2.48
CA ASP A 163 -1.75 -10.23 2.30
C ASP A 163 -2.57 -11.25 3.08
N PHE A 164 -2.89 -10.93 4.36
CA PHE A 164 -3.72 -11.76 5.22
C PHE A 164 -5.10 -12.04 4.62
N VAL A 165 -5.66 -11.09 3.86
CA VAL A 165 -6.98 -11.23 3.22
C VAL A 165 -6.98 -12.40 2.26
N GLY A 166 -5.98 -12.47 1.37
CA GLY A 166 -5.86 -13.59 0.44
C GLY A 166 -5.51 -14.90 1.14
N LEU A 167 -4.71 -14.85 2.22
CA LEU A 167 -4.36 -16.02 3.02
C LEU A 167 -5.56 -16.64 3.75
N MET A 168 -6.55 -15.84 4.15
CA MET A 168 -7.76 -16.36 4.77
C MET A 168 -8.88 -16.70 3.76
N ALA A 169 -8.76 -16.29 2.49
CA ALA A 169 -9.77 -16.54 1.44
C ALA A 169 -9.18 -17.27 0.21
N PRO A 170 -8.61 -18.49 0.34
CA PRO A 170 -7.96 -19.23 -0.74
C PRO A 170 -8.88 -19.46 -1.94
N GLY A 171 -8.54 -18.95 -3.13
CA GLY A 171 -9.29 -19.14 -4.37
C GLY A 171 -10.69 -18.51 -4.39
N MET A 172 -11.12 -17.88 -3.29
CA MET A 172 -12.46 -17.31 -3.12
C MET A 172 -12.41 -15.79 -3.32
N LEU A 173 -12.15 -15.33 -4.55
CA LEU A 173 -11.99 -13.92 -4.87
C LEU A 173 -13.16 -13.01 -4.40
N PRO A 174 -14.45 -13.41 -4.50
CA PRO A 174 -15.54 -12.59 -3.95
C PRO A 174 -15.43 -12.35 -2.45
N GLU A 175 -15.04 -13.36 -1.68
CA GLU A 175 -14.86 -13.27 -0.24
C GLU A 175 -13.64 -12.41 0.10
N ALA A 176 -12.54 -12.56 -0.66
CA ALA A 176 -11.36 -11.70 -0.52
C ALA A 176 -11.72 -10.22 -0.76
N MET A 177 -12.53 -9.92 -1.77
CA MET A 177 -12.97 -8.55 -2.06
C MET A 177 -13.90 -7.99 -0.97
N ASP A 178 -14.78 -8.81 -0.37
CA ASP A 178 -15.62 -8.38 0.74
C ASP A 178 -14.79 -8.02 1.97
N ILE A 179 -13.81 -8.85 2.31
CA ILE A 179 -12.87 -8.57 3.42
C ILE A 179 -12.03 -7.34 3.13
N ALA A 180 -11.46 -7.25 1.91
CA ALA A 180 -10.68 -6.09 1.46
C ALA A 180 -11.49 -4.79 1.57
N ASN A 181 -12.76 -4.80 1.16
CA ASN A 181 -13.65 -3.65 1.26
C ASN A 181 -13.88 -3.20 2.72
N ARG A 182 -14.00 -4.15 3.65
CA ARG A 182 -14.20 -3.83 5.08
C ARG A 182 -12.95 -3.25 5.75
N VAL A 183 -11.76 -3.64 5.31
CA VAL A 183 -10.49 -3.20 5.91
C VAL A 183 -9.91 -2.00 5.17
N GLY A 184 -9.84 -2.04 3.86
CA GLY A 184 -9.10 -1.06 3.05
C GLY A 184 -9.62 0.37 3.19
N HIS A 185 -10.94 0.53 3.37
CA HIS A 185 -11.54 1.85 3.56
C HIS A 185 -11.32 2.46 4.97
N ILE A 186 -10.59 1.76 5.85
CA ILE A 186 -10.13 2.36 7.10
C ILE A 186 -9.06 3.43 6.80
N MET A 187 -8.17 3.17 5.83
CA MET A 187 -7.01 4.02 5.52
C MET A 187 -6.98 4.55 4.08
N ASN A 188 -7.56 3.88 3.10
CA ASN A 188 -7.45 4.23 1.68
C ASN A 188 -8.80 4.34 0.98
N SER A 189 -8.80 4.95 -0.19
CA SER A 189 -9.86 4.92 -1.20
C SER A 189 -9.21 4.95 -2.60
N GLY A 190 -10.00 4.81 -3.68
CA GLY A 190 -9.48 4.90 -5.05
C GLY A 190 -8.31 3.95 -5.35
N ASP A 191 -7.21 4.48 -5.94
CA ASP A 191 -6.06 3.68 -6.33
C ASP A 191 -5.36 3.01 -5.13
N GLY A 192 -5.35 3.64 -3.94
CA GLY A 192 -4.82 3.05 -2.72
C GLY A 192 -5.62 1.84 -2.26
N PHE A 193 -6.96 1.92 -2.31
CA PHE A 193 -7.84 0.78 -2.02
C PHE A 193 -7.67 -0.33 -3.06
N TYR A 194 -7.61 0.01 -4.36
CA TYR A 194 -7.41 -0.99 -5.41
C TYR A 194 -6.07 -1.71 -5.29
N GLY A 195 -5.03 -1.03 -4.80
CA GLY A 195 -3.73 -1.66 -4.50
C GLY A 195 -3.87 -2.85 -3.56
N GLY A 196 -4.56 -2.66 -2.43
CA GLY A 196 -4.82 -3.74 -1.47
C GLY A 196 -5.78 -4.81 -1.99
N ALA A 197 -6.87 -4.42 -2.67
CA ALA A 197 -7.79 -5.36 -3.30
C ALA A 197 -7.07 -6.25 -4.34
N TYR A 198 -6.16 -5.67 -5.11
CA TYR A 198 -5.34 -6.40 -6.08
C TYR A 198 -4.39 -7.38 -5.38
N VAL A 199 -3.70 -6.97 -4.31
CA VAL A 199 -2.81 -7.86 -3.52
C VAL A 199 -3.60 -8.99 -2.88
N ALA A 200 -4.74 -8.71 -2.25
CA ALA A 200 -5.65 -9.74 -1.72
C ALA A 200 -6.03 -10.75 -2.81
N GLY A 201 -6.31 -10.26 -4.03
CA GLY A 201 -6.60 -11.09 -5.19
C GLY A 201 -5.41 -11.95 -5.62
N LEU A 202 -4.19 -11.40 -5.65
CA LEU A 202 -2.96 -12.14 -5.98
C LEU A 202 -2.74 -13.32 -5.03
N TYR A 203 -2.80 -13.07 -3.71
CA TYR A 203 -2.64 -14.11 -2.70
C TYR A 203 -3.75 -15.16 -2.78
N SER A 204 -5.01 -14.75 -2.92
CA SER A 204 -6.14 -15.67 -3.07
C SER A 204 -5.98 -16.57 -4.31
N ALA A 205 -5.62 -15.99 -5.45
CA ALA A 205 -5.42 -16.73 -6.70
C ALA A 205 -4.25 -17.73 -6.63
N ALA A 206 -3.17 -17.39 -5.90
CA ALA A 206 -1.97 -18.21 -5.77
C ALA A 206 -2.19 -19.58 -5.08
N PHE A 207 -3.32 -19.75 -4.37
CA PHE A 207 -3.68 -21.07 -3.82
C PHE A 207 -4.11 -22.06 -4.91
N VAL A 208 -4.66 -21.57 -6.01
CA VAL A 208 -5.33 -22.39 -7.05
C VAL A 208 -4.69 -22.26 -8.44
N GLU A 209 -3.75 -21.36 -8.58
CA GLU A 209 -3.00 -21.10 -9.82
C GLU A 209 -1.50 -20.98 -9.47
N SER A 210 -0.62 -21.39 -10.38
CA SER A 210 0.83 -21.33 -10.18
C SER A 210 1.56 -20.48 -11.23
N ASP A 211 0.91 -20.14 -12.35
CA ASP A 211 1.47 -19.24 -13.35
C ASP A 211 1.29 -17.78 -12.92
N PRO A 212 2.38 -17.03 -12.65
CA PRO A 212 2.29 -15.64 -12.21
C PRO A 212 1.47 -14.74 -13.15
N ALA A 213 1.53 -14.97 -14.46
CA ALA A 213 0.75 -14.18 -15.41
C ALA A 213 -0.76 -14.40 -15.25
N ARG A 214 -1.17 -15.63 -14.95
CA ARG A 214 -2.57 -15.98 -14.69
C ARG A 214 -3.03 -15.51 -13.31
N ILE A 215 -2.16 -15.56 -12.30
CA ILE A 215 -2.43 -14.99 -10.97
C ILE A 215 -2.73 -13.49 -11.11
N VAL A 216 -1.88 -12.75 -11.85
CA VAL A 216 -2.10 -11.33 -12.16
C VAL A 216 -3.44 -11.11 -12.90
N ASP A 217 -3.74 -11.94 -13.90
CA ASP A 217 -5.00 -11.84 -14.66
C ASP A 217 -6.22 -12.04 -13.75
N MET A 218 -6.20 -13.04 -12.86
CA MET A 218 -7.28 -13.34 -11.93
C MET A 218 -7.50 -12.22 -10.90
N ALA A 219 -6.43 -11.69 -10.31
CA ALA A 219 -6.50 -10.61 -9.34
C ALA A 219 -7.08 -9.33 -9.96
N LEU A 220 -6.77 -9.06 -11.22
CA LEU A 220 -7.23 -7.86 -11.92
C LEU A 220 -8.73 -7.94 -12.34
N GLU A 221 -9.35 -9.12 -12.32
CA GLU A 221 -10.77 -9.28 -12.66
C GLU A 221 -11.72 -8.51 -11.72
N ALA A 222 -11.30 -8.23 -10.48
CA ALA A 222 -12.10 -7.48 -9.50
C ALA A 222 -12.02 -5.96 -9.70
N ILE A 223 -10.99 -5.46 -10.34
CA ILE A 223 -10.70 -4.02 -10.41
C ILE A 223 -11.43 -3.40 -11.62
N PRO A 224 -12.14 -2.27 -11.46
CA PRO A 224 -12.86 -1.62 -12.57
C PRO A 224 -11.88 -1.12 -13.63
N GLN A 225 -12.18 -1.43 -14.90
CA GLN A 225 -11.30 -1.10 -16.04
C GLN A 225 -11.13 0.39 -16.29
N GLU A 226 -12.08 1.19 -15.81
CA GLU A 226 -12.08 2.64 -15.89
C GLU A 226 -11.11 3.28 -14.89
N SER A 227 -10.67 2.55 -13.86
CA SER A 227 -9.71 3.06 -12.87
C SER A 227 -8.32 3.26 -13.46
N THR A 228 -7.61 4.26 -12.98
CA THR A 228 -6.20 4.49 -13.31
C THR A 228 -5.32 3.32 -12.87
N PHE A 229 -5.65 2.70 -11.74
CA PHE A 229 -4.99 1.49 -11.24
C PHE A 229 -5.05 0.34 -12.26
N TRP A 230 -6.25 -0.04 -12.71
CA TRP A 230 -6.41 -1.13 -13.69
C TRP A 230 -5.65 -0.84 -14.99
N GLN A 231 -5.75 0.41 -15.47
CA GLN A 231 -5.09 0.83 -16.70
C GLN A 231 -3.56 0.72 -16.58
N CYS A 232 -2.99 1.10 -15.43
CA CYS A 232 -1.57 0.98 -15.16
C CYS A 232 -1.11 -0.49 -15.18
N ILE A 233 -1.77 -1.37 -14.46
CA ILE A 233 -1.41 -2.79 -14.43
C ILE A 233 -1.63 -3.46 -15.80
N ASN A 234 -2.67 -3.09 -16.53
CA ASN A 234 -2.90 -3.58 -17.90
C ASN A 234 -1.82 -3.11 -18.88
N ASP A 235 -1.30 -1.89 -18.71
CA ASP A 235 -0.15 -1.39 -19.47
C ASP A 235 1.12 -2.23 -19.18
N VAL A 236 1.39 -2.58 -17.92
CA VAL A 236 2.50 -3.49 -17.57
C VAL A 236 2.38 -4.82 -18.31
N ARG A 237 1.18 -5.42 -18.33
CA ARG A 237 0.92 -6.67 -19.08
C ARG A 237 1.17 -6.50 -20.59
N ALA A 238 0.76 -5.37 -21.15
CA ALA A 238 0.98 -5.06 -22.56
C ALA A 238 2.46 -4.84 -22.87
N TRP A 239 3.19 -4.13 -22.01
CA TRP A 239 4.62 -3.92 -22.18
C TRP A 239 5.44 -5.18 -21.93
N HIS A 240 5.05 -6.04 -20.98
CA HIS A 240 5.68 -7.36 -20.84
C HIS A 240 5.58 -8.19 -22.14
N LYS A 241 4.42 -8.18 -22.81
CA LYS A 241 4.26 -8.86 -24.12
C LYS A 241 5.15 -8.22 -25.20
N LYS A 242 5.36 -6.90 -25.15
CA LYS A 242 6.18 -6.16 -26.11
C LYS A 242 7.68 -6.31 -25.85
N TYR A 243 8.07 -6.37 -24.58
CA TYR A 243 9.47 -6.42 -24.11
C TYR A 243 9.71 -7.64 -23.20
N PRO A 244 9.53 -8.88 -23.68
CA PRO A 244 9.41 -10.07 -22.82
C PRO A 244 10.68 -10.44 -22.03
N SER A 245 11.82 -9.85 -22.35
CA SER A 245 13.11 -10.07 -21.66
C SER A 245 13.73 -8.79 -21.09
N ASP A 246 13.05 -7.66 -21.18
CA ASP A 246 13.55 -6.36 -20.74
C ASP A 246 12.58 -5.69 -19.77
N TRP A 247 12.71 -6.05 -18.49
CA TRP A 247 11.90 -5.47 -17.43
C TRP A 247 12.22 -3.98 -17.19
N LYS A 248 13.45 -3.54 -17.50
CA LYS A 248 13.89 -2.15 -17.32
C LYS A 248 13.17 -1.22 -18.30
N GLU A 249 12.96 -1.69 -19.54
CA GLU A 249 12.17 -0.92 -20.50
C GLU A 249 10.69 -0.84 -20.06
N THR A 250 10.11 -1.92 -19.54
CA THR A 250 8.74 -1.88 -19.00
C THR A 250 8.66 -0.92 -17.80
N TRP A 251 9.59 -0.99 -16.86
CA TRP A 251 9.70 -0.07 -15.75
C TRP A 251 9.76 1.39 -16.20
N PHE A 252 10.60 1.69 -17.22
CA PHE A 252 10.72 3.03 -17.77
C PHE A 252 9.40 3.54 -18.38
N GLN A 253 8.67 2.69 -19.10
CA GLN A 253 7.36 3.04 -19.66
C GLN A 253 6.33 3.30 -18.56
N VAL A 254 6.34 2.52 -17.47
CA VAL A 254 5.48 2.73 -16.29
C VAL A 254 5.77 4.10 -15.69
N LEU A 255 7.02 4.37 -15.33
CA LEU A 255 7.41 5.64 -14.73
C LEU A 255 7.05 6.84 -15.62
N LYS A 256 7.34 6.74 -16.92
CA LYS A 256 7.05 7.79 -17.90
C LYS A 256 5.57 8.11 -18.01
N LYS A 257 4.69 7.11 -17.97
CA LYS A 257 3.25 7.31 -18.17
C LYS A 257 2.52 7.61 -16.86
N TRP A 258 2.90 6.95 -15.78
CA TRP A 258 2.13 6.91 -14.53
C TRP A 258 2.81 7.59 -13.33
N GLY A 259 4.08 8.00 -13.48
CA GLY A 259 4.88 8.53 -12.35
C GLY A 259 4.61 9.97 -11.95
N ALA A 260 3.78 10.71 -12.68
CA ALA A 260 3.69 12.17 -12.53
C ALA A 260 2.32 12.72 -12.18
N ASP A 261 1.26 12.00 -12.37
CA ASP A 261 -0.11 12.54 -12.26
C ASP A 261 -0.77 12.13 -10.95
N THR A 262 -0.40 12.82 -9.87
CA THR A 262 -0.93 12.49 -8.54
C THR A 262 -1.38 13.74 -7.78
N GLY A 263 -2.60 13.69 -7.24
CA GLY A 263 -3.11 14.69 -6.29
C GLY A 263 -2.64 14.45 -4.85
N CYS A 264 -2.06 13.28 -4.56
CA CYS A 264 -1.56 12.98 -3.23
C CYS A 264 -0.37 13.90 -2.86
N PRO A 265 -0.37 14.50 -1.66
CA PRO A 265 0.67 15.46 -1.23
C PRO A 265 2.08 14.90 -1.30
N LYS A 266 2.26 13.61 -1.01
CA LYS A 266 3.58 12.98 -1.04
C LYS A 266 4.22 13.00 -2.44
N GLY A 267 3.40 13.02 -3.50
CA GLY A 267 3.85 13.05 -4.89
C GLY A 267 4.07 14.45 -5.48
N VAL A 268 3.67 15.51 -4.78
CA VAL A 268 3.75 16.87 -5.32
C VAL A 268 5.19 17.39 -5.34
N GLY A 269 5.74 17.52 -6.54
CA GLY A 269 7.10 18.02 -6.76
C GLY A 269 8.21 17.07 -6.32
N LEU A 270 7.87 15.81 -6.06
CA LEU A 270 8.80 14.75 -5.67
C LEU A 270 8.41 13.46 -6.42
N SER A 271 9.31 12.48 -6.47
CA SER A 271 8.91 11.15 -6.86
C SER A 271 7.97 10.58 -5.79
N PHE A 272 6.80 10.10 -6.22
CA PHE A 272 5.84 9.51 -5.30
C PHE A 272 6.27 8.08 -4.94
N ASP A 273 7.09 7.98 -3.89
CA ASP A 273 7.75 6.74 -3.46
C ASP A 273 6.77 5.68 -2.97
N ILE A 274 5.63 6.08 -2.44
CA ILE A 274 4.57 5.23 -1.86
C ILE A 274 3.27 5.25 -2.67
N ASP A 275 3.31 5.59 -3.95
CA ASP A 275 2.14 5.48 -4.85
C ASP A 275 1.71 4.00 -4.98
N ALA A 276 0.49 3.66 -4.54
CA ALA A 276 -0.05 2.31 -4.61
C ALA A 276 -0.05 1.75 -6.04
N LYS A 277 -0.40 2.57 -7.02
CA LYS A 277 -0.45 2.19 -8.42
C LYS A 277 0.93 1.85 -8.98
N LEU A 278 1.95 2.69 -8.71
CA LEU A 278 3.33 2.44 -9.17
C LEU A 278 3.94 1.23 -8.49
N ASN A 279 3.80 1.11 -7.17
CA ASN A 279 4.34 -0.02 -6.42
C ASN A 279 3.65 -1.33 -6.82
N SER A 280 2.34 -1.34 -7.04
CA SER A 280 1.64 -2.50 -7.63
C SER A 280 2.13 -2.86 -9.05
N ALA A 281 2.47 -1.85 -9.86
CA ALA A 281 3.10 -2.10 -11.16
C ALA A 281 4.47 -2.78 -11.00
N TYR A 282 5.27 -2.40 -10.00
CA TYR A 282 6.58 -3.01 -9.73
C TYR A 282 6.47 -4.43 -9.15
N VAL A 283 5.48 -4.69 -8.30
CA VAL A 283 5.09 -6.06 -7.91
C VAL A 283 4.75 -6.89 -9.14
N THR A 284 3.93 -6.35 -10.05
CA THR A 284 3.52 -7.03 -11.29
C THR A 284 4.72 -7.29 -12.21
N ILE A 285 5.66 -6.34 -12.34
CA ILE A 285 6.92 -6.52 -13.07
C ILE A 285 7.73 -7.66 -12.45
N GLY A 286 7.89 -7.69 -11.13
CA GLY A 286 8.59 -8.76 -10.41
C GLY A 286 8.00 -10.14 -10.71
N LEU A 287 6.69 -10.29 -10.60
CA LEU A 287 5.98 -11.54 -10.87
C LEU A 287 6.15 -12.00 -12.32
N LEU A 288 5.90 -11.11 -13.29
CA LEU A 288 5.89 -11.46 -14.71
C LEU A 288 7.30 -11.78 -15.24
N TYR A 289 8.31 -10.97 -14.92
CA TYR A 289 9.68 -11.14 -15.43
C TYR A 289 10.53 -12.12 -14.61
N GLY A 290 10.14 -12.38 -13.37
CA GLY A 290 10.72 -13.46 -12.56
C GLY A 290 10.32 -14.84 -13.08
N GLY A 291 9.11 -14.95 -13.68
CA GLY A 291 8.63 -16.17 -14.31
C GLY A 291 8.43 -17.32 -13.32
N GLY A 292 8.11 -17.00 -12.07
CA GLY A 292 7.89 -17.96 -10.99
C GLY A 292 9.15 -18.34 -10.20
N ASP A 293 10.35 -17.90 -10.59
CA ASP A 293 11.54 -18.06 -9.75
C ASP A 293 11.48 -17.13 -8.54
N PHE A 294 11.54 -17.70 -7.34
CA PHE A 294 11.34 -16.99 -6.07
C PHE A 294 12.33 -15.83 -5.88
N GLY A 295 13.63 -16.11 -6.00
CA GLY A 295 14.67 -15.12 -5.75
C GLY A 295 14.73 -14.05 -6.85
N LYS A 296 14.64 -14.47 -8.12
CA LYS A 296 14.66 -13.56 -9.26
C LYS A 296 13.47 -12.61 -9.25
N SER A 297 12.27 -13.10 -8.91
CA SER A 297 11.07 -12.26 -8.86
C SER A 297 11.19 -11.18 -7.80
N MET A 298 11.63 -11.52 -6.59
CA MET A 298 11.89 -10.56 -5.52
C MET A 298 12.99 -9.57 -5.90
N GLU A 299 14.10 -10.04 -6.51
CA GLU A 299 15.19 -9.17 -6.92
C GLU A 299 14.73 -8.12 -7.93
N ILE A 300 13.94 -8.51 -8.93
CA ILE A 300 13.40 -7.58 -9.93
C ILE A 300 12.48 -6.56 -9.27
N ALA A 301 11.56 -6.98 -8.40
CA ALA A 301 10.66 -6.09 -7.67
C ALA A 301 11.44 -5.07 -6.82
N THR A 302 12.41 -5.53 -6.03
CA THR A 302 13.32 -4.67 -5.25
C THR A 302 14.03 -3.65 -6.14
N ARG A 303 14.61 -4.12 -7.28
CA ARG A 303 15.38 -3.25 -8.17
C ARG A 303 14.55 -2.21 -8.92
N CYS A 304 13.24 -2.34 -8.93
CA CYS A 304 12.35 -1.29 -9.43
C CYS A 304 12.42 -0.01 -8.58
N GLY A 305 12.95 -0.06 -7.36
CA GLY A 305 13.08 1.11 -6.47
C GLY A 305 11.76 1.46 -5.76
N GLN A 306 11.60 2.73 -5.41
CA GLN A 306 10.48 3.25 -4.61
C GLN A 306 10.45 2.55 -3.24
N ASP A 307 9.34 1.92 -2.90
CA ASP A 307 9.17 1.10 -1.70
C ASP A 307 9.74 -0.30 -1.93
N SER A 308 11.04 -0.39 -1.85
CA SER A 308 11.79 -1.54 -2.33
C SER A 308 11.88 -2.71 -1.37
N ASP A 309 11.27 -2.62 -0.20
CA ASP A 309 11.07 -3.72 0.76
C ASP A 309 9.64 -4.27 0.71
N CYS A 310 8.62 -3.40 0.60
CA CYS A 310 7.23 -3.84 0.48
C CYS A 310 6.93 -4.52 -0.87
N ASN A 311 7.51 -4.03 -1.97
CA ASN A 311 7.29 -4.64 -3.29
C ASN A 311 7.77 -6.11 -3.34
N PRO A 312 9.00 -6.47 -2.92
CA PRO A 312 9.41 -7.87 -2.82
C PRO A 312 8.70 -8.65 -1.71
N ALA A 313 8.16 -7.99 -0.66
CA ALA A 313 7.31 -8.63 0.34
C ALA A 313 6.07 -9.25 -0.30
N THR A 314 5.31 -8.46 -1.05
CA THR A 314 4.14 -8.96 -1.78
C THR A 314 4.53 -10.06 -2.78
N VAL A 315 5.59 -9.87 -3.58
CA VAL A 315 6.06 -10.87 -4.56
C VAL A 315 6.47 -12.16 -3.87
N GLY A 316 7.25 -12.06 -2.78
CA GLY A 316 7.71 -13.20 -1.98
C GLY A 316 6.55 -13.95 -1.35
N GLY A 317 5.56 -13.23 -0.82
CA GLY A 317 4.38 -13.83 -0.21
C GLY A 317 3.49 -14.56 -1.22
N VAL A 318 3.19 -13.94 -2.38
CA VAL A 318 2.42 -14.58 -3.47
C VAL A 318 3.11 -15.86 -3.94
N LEU A 319 4.42 -15.81 -4.22
CA LEU A 319 5.18 -17.00 -4.61
C LEU A 319 5.32 -17.99 -3.45
N GLY A 320 5.41 -17.51 -2.21
CA GLY A 320 5.39 -18.34 -1.02
C GLY A 320 4.11 -19.18 -0.91
N VAL A 321 2.94 -18.62 -1.26
CA VAL A 321 1.69 -19.37 -1.37
C VAL A 321 1.77 -20.41 -2.50
N VAL A 322 2.34 -20.05 -3.64
CA VAL A 322 2.51 -21.00 -4.76
C VAL A 322 3.37 -22.19 -4.35
N TYR A 323 4.51 -21.93 -3.72
CA TYR A 323 5.51 -22.95 -3.34
C TYR A 323 5.09 -23.78 -2.10
N GLY A 324 4.38 -23.16 -1.14
CA GLY A 324 4.32 -23.64 0.25
C GLY A 324 5.63 -23.34 0.99
N LEU A 325 5.61 -23.35 2.32
CA LEU A 325 6.80 -23.09 3.14
C LEU A 325 7.93 -24.07 2.83
N GLU A 326 7.60 -25.35 2.73
CA GLU A 326 8.56 -26.40 2.44
C GLU A 326 9.14 -26.32 1.01
N GLY A 327 8.38 -25.72 0.08
CA GLY A 327 8.82 -25.50 -1.29
C GLY A 327 9.69 -24.25 -1.49
N ILE A 328 9.70 -23.30 -0.56
CA ILE A 328 10.63 -22.16 -0.61
C ILE A 328 12.06 -22.69 -0.47
N PRO A 329 13.01 -22.31 -1.36
CA PRO A 329 14.38 -22.78 -1.25
C PRO A 329 14.97 -22.48 0.13
N GLU A 330 15.68 -23.47 0.72
CA GLU A 330 16.24 -23.41 2.06
C GLU A 330 17.06 -22.14 2.32
N PHE A 331 17.84 -21.70 1.34
CA PHE A 331 18.61 -20.44 1.37
C PHE A 331 17.76 -19.22 1.75
N TRP A 332 16.51 -19.17 1.31
CA TRP A 332 15.56 -18.08 1.62
C TRP A 332 14.80 -18.35 2.91
N ARG A 333 14.37 -19.60 3.12
CA ARG A 333 13.49 -20.00 4.22
C ARG A 333 14.16 -19.98 5.59
N GLU A 334 15.36 -20.57 5.72
CA GLU A 334 16.00 -20.78 7.01
C GLU A 334 16.17 -19.51 7.86
N PRO A 335 16.56 -18.34 7.33
CA PRO A 335 16.69 -17.14 8.14
C PRO A 335 15.39 -16.66 8.79
N VAL A 336 14.22 -16.95 8.19
CA VAL A 336 12.91 -16.58 8.76
C VAL A 336 12.55 -17.46 9.94
N MET A 337 12.98 -18.72 9.94
CA MET A 337 12.70 -19.64 11.03
C MET A 337 13.29 -19.19 12.37
N GLU A 338 14.29 -18.30 12.35
CA GLU A 338 14.88 -17.72 13.57
C GLU A 338 13.90 -16.83 14.35
N ILE A 339 12.87 -16.27 13.68
CA ILE A 339 11.86 -15.39 14.29
C ILE A 339 10.44 -15.99 14.25
N TRP A 340 10.29 -17.22 13.73
CA TRP A 340 8.98 -17.84 13.43
C TRP A 340 7.98 -17.81 14.59
N ASP A 341 8.48 -18.04 15.81
CA ASP A 341 7.67 -18.10 17.04
C ASP A 341 7.75 -16.81 17.89
N LEU A 342 8.43 -15.77 17.40
CA LEU A 342 8.56 -14.50 18.11
C LEU A 342 7.37 -13.58 17.79
N ASP A 343 6.79 -12.95 18.80
CA ASP A 343 5.70 -12.01 18.62
C ASP A 343 6.22 -10.69 18.03
N PHE A 344 5.52 -10.16 17.01
CA PHE A 344 5.88 -8.92 16.31
C PHE A 344 5.63 -7.68 17.17
N GLU A 345 6.34 -6.60 16.86
CA GLU A 345 6.27 -5.34 17.60
C GLU A 345 4.82 -4.87 17.78
N GLY A 346 4.44 -4.59 19.02
CA GLY A 346 3.12 -4.09 19.35
C GLY A 346 1.97 -5.08 19.14
N THR A 347 2.28 -6.37 18.98
CA THR A 347 1.30 -7.46 18.88
C THR A 347 1.66 -8.59 19.86
N ASP A 348 0.72 -9.49 20.10
CA ASP A 348 0.97 -10.77 20.79
C ASP A 348 0.93 -11.93 19.77
N VAL A 349 1.29 -11.66 18.50
CA VAL A 349 1.14 -12.59 17.37
C VAL A 349 2.48 -12.82 16.67
N SER A 350 2.85 -14.08 16.53
CA SER A 350 3.99 -14.56 15.73
C SER A 350 3.53 -15.06 14.36
N LEU A 351 4.47 -15.35 13.45
CA LEU A 351 4.15 -16.00 12.16
C LEU A 351 3.46 -17.35 12.37
N ALA A 352 3.85 -18.11 13.39
CA ALA A 352 3.20 -19.37 13.74
C ALA A 352 1.73 -19.17 14.12
N LYS A 353 1.43 -18.18 14.98
CA LYS A 353 0.06 -17.85 15.37
C LYS A 353 -0.77 -17.29 14.20
N GLY A 354 -0.21 -16.35 13.43
CA GLY A 354 -0.86 -15.77 12.25
C GLY A 354 -1.21 -16.82 11.20
N SER A 355 -0.31 -17.79 10.98
CA SER A 355 -0.58 -18.94 10.11
C SER A 355 -1.76 -19.78 10.61
N GLN A 356 -1.85 -20.01 11.92
CA GLN A 356 -2.95 -20.76 12.51
C GLN A 356 -4.28 -20.00 12.41
N TYR A 357 -4.27 -18.67 12.63
CA TYR A 357 -5.46 -17.84 12.45
C TYR A 357 -5.95 -17.88 11.00
N SER A 358 -5.05 -17.62 10.04
CA SER A 358 -5.37 -17.68 8.61
C SER A 358 -5.93 -19.04 8.19
N PHE A 359 -5.38 -20.13 8.69
CA PHE A 359 -5.87 -21.48 8.43
C PHE A 359 -7.28 -21.71 9.00
N ASN A 360 -7.53 -21.32 10.25
CA ASN A 360 -8.86 -21.42 10.87
C ASN A 360 -9.90 -20.61 10.09
N HIS A 361 -9.53 -19.41 9.67
CA HIS A 361 -10.40 -18.54 8.86
C HIS A 361 -10.68 -19.17 7.49
N ALA A 362 -9.64 -19.67 6.82
CA ALA A 362 -9.78 -20.33 5.52
C ALA A 362 -10.76 -21.52 5.57
N LEU A 363 -10.63 -22.39 6.57
CA LEU A 363 -11.56 -23.52 6.72
C LEU A 363 -13.01 -23.07 6.89
N LYS A 364 -13.26 -22.07 7.75
CA LYS A 364 -14.62 -21.53 7.98
C LYS A 364 -15.17 -20.86 6.71
N LEU A 365 -14.34 -20.10 5.98
CA LEU A 365 -14.75 -19.42 4.75
C LEU A 365 -15.01 -20.42 3.61
N ILE A 366 -14.22 -21.50 3.51
CA ILE A 366 -14.44 -22.57 2.54
C ILE A 366 -15.81 -23.21 2.77
N GLU A 367 -16.16 -23.57 4.02
CA GLU A 367 -17.50 -24.13 4.33
C GLU A 367 -18.62 -23.12 4.05
N LYS A 368 -18.46 -21.86 4.48
CA LYS A 368 -19.43 -20.77 4.27
C LYS A 368 -19.75 -20.58 2.77
N ASN A 369 -18.74 -20.75 1.90
CA ASN A 369 -18.84 -20.57 0.45
C ASN A 369 -19.16 -21.87 -0.32
N GLY A 370 -19.61 -22.91 0.36
CA GLY A 370 -20.07 -24.15 -0.26
C GLY A 370 -18.98 -25.14 -0.64
N GLY A 371 -17.75 -24.93 -0.16
CA GLY A 371 -16.69 -25.93 -0.20
C GLY A 371 -16.93 -27.06 0.79
N THR A 372 -16.09 -28.08 0.73
CA THR A 372 -16.22 -29.25 1.61
C THR A 372 -14.94 -29.53 2.38
N LEU A 373 -15.12 -30.02 3.59
CA LEU A 373 -14.03 -30.44 4.48
C LEU A 373 -14.24 -31.90 4.87
N ASP A 374 -13.18 -32.71 4.78
CA ASP A 374 -13.14 -34.02 5.41
C ASP A 374 -12.00 -34.09 6.44
N GLU A 375 -11.64 -35.26 6.94
CA GLU A 375 -10.60 -35.41 7.95
C GLU A 375 -9.24 -34.91 7.43
N ALA A 376 -8.89 -35.18 6.18
CA ALA A 376 -7.58 -34.92 5.59
C ALA A 376 -7.57 -33.80 4.54
N ASN A 377 -8.70 -33.52 3.89
CA ASN A 377 -8.76 -32.67 2.71
C ASN A 377 -9.72 -31.50 2.86
N VAL A 378 -9.52 -30.52 1.99
CA VAL A 378 -10.42 -29.39 1.76
C VAL A 378 -10.68 -29.26 0.27
N THR A 379 -11.92 -28.98 -0.12
CA THR A 379 -12.27 -28.64 -1.50
C THR A 379 -12.67 -27.18 -1.54
N ILE A 380 -11.83 -26.36 -2.12
CA ILE A 380 -11.96 -24.92 -2.25
C ILE A 380 -12.86 -24.60 -3.43
N PRO A 381 -13.96 -23.85 -3.27
CA PRO A 381 -14.74 -23.35 -4.41
C PRO A 381 -13.98 -22.19 -5.06
N VAL A 382 -13.64 -22.35 -6.35
CA VAL A 382 -12.98 -21.29 -7.10
C VAL A 382 -14.05 -20.43 -7.77
N SER A 383 -14.10 -19.17 -7.40
CA SER A 383 -15.13 -18.25 -7.88
C SER A 383 -14.57 -16.93 -8.40
N LYS A 384 -15.23 -16.37 -9.41
CA LYS A 384 -14.88 -15.08 -9.99
C LYS A 384 -15.48 -13.95 -9.15
N PRO A 385 -14.73 -12.85 -8.96
CA PRO A 385 -15.27 -11.70 -8.26
C PRO A 385 -16.28 -10.95 -9.12
N GLU A 386 -17.17 -10.21 -8.47
CA GLU A 386 -17.82 -9.07 -9.10
C GLU A 386 -16.83 -7.92 -9.18
N VAL A 387 -16.98 -7.07 -10.20
CA VAL A 387 -16.15 -5.88 -10.35
C VAL A 387 -16.52 -4.90 -9.24
N LEU A 388 -15.52 -4.40 -8.53
CA LEU A 388 -15.68 -3.42 -7.48
C LEU A 388 -16.25 -2.10 -8.05
N PRO A 389 -16.95 -1.29 -7.22
CA PRO A 389 -17.37 0.04 -7.63
C PRO A 389 -16.19 0.91 -8.09
N LEU A 390 -16.41 1.76 -9.10
CA LEU A 390 -15.40 2.73 -9.51
C LEU A 390 -15.26 3.83 -8.46
N GLU A 391 -14.05 3.99 -7.97
CA GLU A 391 -13.62 5.09 -7.11
C GLU A 391 -12.53 5.89 -7.80
N GLN A 392 -12.57 7.20 -7.61
CA GLN A 392 -11.56 8.12 -8.15
C GLN A 392 -11.23 9.17 -7.09
N ASN A 393 -9.97 9.23 -6.69
CA ASN A 393 -9.47 10.25 -5.78
C ASN A 393 -8.99 11.47 -6.55
N PHE A 394 -8.89 12.59 -5.88
CA PHE A 394 -8.32 13.86 -6.37
C PHE A 394 -8.91 14.33 -7.71
N VAL A 395 -10.21 14.08 -7.96
CA VAL A 395 -10.89 14.49 -9.17
C VAL A 395 -10.80 16.01 -9.34
N ASN A 396 -10.32 16.46 -10.52
CA ASN A 396 -10.08 17.87 -10.81
C ASN A 396 -9.17 18.56 -9.77
N THR A 397 -8.21 17.83 -9.22
CA THR A 397 -7.28 18.33 -8.20
C THR A 397 -5.86 18.02 -8.65
N TYR A 398 -5.30 18.88 -9.50
CA TYR A 398 -3.98 18.70 -10.09
C TYR A 398 -2.93 19.51 -9.33
N PRO A 399 -1.77 18.93 -9.00
CA PRO A 399 -0.68 19.66 -8.35
C PRO A 399 -0.22 20.87 -9.17
N LEU A 400 -0.14 22.04 -8.55
CA LEU A 400 0.44 23.24 -9.14
C LEU A 400 1.90 23.41 -8.74
N MET A 401 2.15 23.39 -7.44
CA MET A 401 3.48 23.56 -6.89
C MET A 401 3.55 23.15 -5.41
N ARG A 402 4.76 22.82 -4.98
CA ARG A 402 5.12 22.69 -3.56
C ARG A 402 5.97 23.90 -3.16
N ASP A 403 5.42 24.75 -2.33
CA ASP A 403 6.09 25.95 -1.81
C ASP A 403 6.79 25.61 -0.48
N GLN A 404 8.12 25.46 -0.52
CA GLN A 404 8.91 25.16 0.68
C GLN A 404 8.87 26.32 1.63
N LYS A 405 8.44 26.06 2.86
CA LYS A 405 8.39 27.03 3.95
C LYS A 405 9.39 26.62 5.04
N ASP A 406 9.90 27.59 5.76
CA ASP A 406 10.65 27.39 7.00
C ASP A 406 10.02 28.33 8.03
N ALA A 407 8.72 28.15 8.23
CA ALA A 407 7.90 29.02 9.05
C ALA A 407 7.45 28.33 10.34
N TRP A 408 7.19 29.13 11.34
CA TRP A 408 6.75 28.67 12.65
C TRP A 408 5.49 29.43 13.06
N LEU A 409 4.40 28.69 13.25
CA LEU A 409 3.20 29.25 13.84
C LEU A 409 3.37 29.34 15.35
N ARG A 410 3.24 30.56 15.89
CA ARG A 410 3.23 30.85 17.34
C ARG A 410 1.86 31.32 17.82
N ASP A 411 1.19 32.07 16.98
CA ASP A 411 -0.12 32.69 17.24
C ASP A 411 -0.97 32.66 15.98
N THR A 412 -0.50 33.30 14.91
CA THR A 412 -1.17 33.32 13.59
C THR A 412 -0.19 33.12 12.45
N TYR A 413 -0.67 32.51 11.37
CA TYR A 413 0.01 32.40 10.08
C TYR A 413 -0.96 32.59 8.95
N GLU A 414 -0.60 33.37 7.92
CA GLU A 414 -1.51 33.74 6.84
C GLU A 414 -0.77 33.68 5.50
N PHE A 415 -1.47 33.21 4.46
CA PHE A 415 -0.95 33.14 3.10
C PHE A 415 -2.08 33.26 2.07
N ASP A 416 -1.73 33.75 0.89
CA ASP A 416 -2.61 33.77 -0.28
C ASP A 416 -2.15 32.74 -1.30
N PHE A 417 -3.08 32.16 -2.05
CA PHE A 417 -2.78 31.33 -3.21
C PHE A 417 -3.84 31.47 -4.30
N SER A 418 -3.56 30.94 -5.48
CA SER A 418 -4.55 30.77 -6.57
C SER A 418 -4.64 29.31 -6.93
N GLY A 419 -5.87 28.77 -7.00
CA GLY A 419 -6.13 27.36 -7.28
C GLY A 419 -7.44 26.90 -6.67
N ASN A 420 -7.64 25.59 -6.56
CA ASN A 420 -8.85 24.96 -6.00
C ASN A 420 -8.60 24.10 -4.75
N GLY A 421 -7.38 24.16 -4.21
CA GLY A 421 -7.05 23.41 -2.99
C GLY A 421 -5.64 23.67 -2.49
N PHE A 422 -5.42 23.28 -1.24
CA PHE A 422 -4.12 23.34 -0.60
C PHE A 422 -3.93 22.22 0.43
N VAL A 423 -2.67 21.86 0.69
CA VAL A 423 -2.25 21.03 1.82
C VAL A 423 -1.09 21.70 2.53
N ILE A 424 -1.16 21.81 3.84
CA ILE A 424 -0.07 22.32 4.68
C ILE A 424 0.66 21.13 5.29
N TRP A 425 1.95 20.99 5.00
CA TRP A 425 2.84 20.06 5.69
C TRP A 425 3.43 20.72 6.93
N GLY A 426 3.37 20.05 8.04
CA GLY A 426 3.92 20.54 9.27
C GLY A 426 3.74 19.60 10.43
N ASN A 427 4.30 19.96 11.56
CA ASN A 427 4.17 19.16 12.77
C ASN A 427 4.33 19.99 14.03
N LEU A 428 3.68 19.56 15.09
CA LEU A 428 3.84 20.10 16.42
C LEU A 428 5.16 19.61 17.00
N VAL A 429 5.96 20.54 17.55
CA VAL A 429 7.29 20.29 18.12
C VAL A 429 7.28 20.64 19.59
N CYS A 430 7.77 19.73 20.45
CA CYS A 430 7.99 19.99 21.87
C CYS A 430 9.41 20.50 22.11
N LEU A 431 9.54 21.65 22.78
CA LEU A 431 10.83 22.26 23.10
C LEU A 431 11.40 21.81 24.45
N ARG A 432 10.74 20.89 25.17
CA ARG A 432 11.28 20.42 26.47
C ARG A 432 12.62 19.72 26.27
N GLY A 433 13.65 20.25 26.95
CA GLY A 433 15.00 19.69 26.87
C GLY A 433 15.80 20.05 25.63
N ILE A 434 15.24 20.83 24.71
CA ILE A 434 15.92 21.34 23.52
C ILE A 434 15.73 22.86 23.38
N THR A 435 16.68 23.53 22.74
CA THR A 435 16.51 24.95 22.39
C THR A 435 15.79 25.09 21.05
N GLU A 436 15.09 26.22 20.86
CA GLU A 436 14.46 26.53 19.58
C GLU A 436 15.48 26.54 18.43
N ASP A 437 16.67 27.10 18.65
CA ASP A 437 17.76 27.10 17.67
C ASP A 437 18.23 25.70 17.30
N TYR A 438 18.26 24.76 18.26
CA TYR A 438 18.54 23.36 17.97
C TYR A 438 17.41 22.73 17.13
N ALA A 439 16.15 22.93 17.51
CA ALA A 439 15.00 22.45 16.78
C ALA A 439 14.98 22.96 15.33
N GLN A 440 15.25 24.24 15.11
CA GLN A 440 15.33 24.85 13.77
C GLN A 440 16.48 24.27 12.93
N ARG A 441 17.67 24.09 13.53
CA ARG A 441 18.82 23.49 12.81
C ARG A 441 18.57 22.04 12.39
N VAL A 442 17.96 21.27 13.26
CA VAL A 442 17.63 19.87 12.98
C VAL A 442 16.55 19.79 11.92
N ALA A 443 15.54 20.64 12.02
CA ALA A 443 14.46 20.73 11.04
C ALA A 443 14.94 20.99 9.60
N LYS A 444 16.02 21.76 9.43
CA LYS A 444 16.63 22.04 8.11
C LYS A 444 17.35 20.81 7.50
N LYS A 445 17.80 19.88 8.33
CA LYS A 445 18.58 18.72 7.89
C LYS A 445 17.72 17.49 7.61
N HIS A 446 16.58 17.37 8.27
CA HIS A 446 15.73 16.20 8.22
C HIS A 446 14.29 16.63 7.91
N VAL A 447 13.85 16.39 6.70
CA VAL A 447 12.47 16.65 6.26
C VAL A 447 11.52 15.60 6.85
N GLY A 448 12.04 14.55 7.47
CA GLY A 448 11.29 13.44 8.03
C GLY A 448 10.93 13.59 9.51
N SER A 449 9.96 12.83 9.89
CA SER A 449 9.27 12.80 11.17
C SER A 449 10.13 12.45 12.40
N GLU A 450 11.25 11.77 12.20
CA GLU A 450 12.01 11.14 13.29
C GLU A 450 12.60 12.10 14.31
N VAL A 451 12.96 13.30 13.90
CA VAL A 451 13.56 14.28 14.79
C VAL A 451 12.55 14.92 15.73
N PHE A 452 11.28 14.89 15.35
CA PHE A 452 10.19 15.47 16.12
C PHE A 452 9.33 14.40 16.82
N ALA A 453 9.63 13.14 16.62
CA ALA A 453 9.07 12.00 17.35
C ALA A 453 9.49 11.94 18.83
N MET A 454 10.28 12.91 19.33
CA MET A 454 10.59 13.07 20.76
C MET A 454 9.41 13.69 21.55
N ALA A 455 8.20 13.63 21.04
CA ALA A 455 7.02 13.75 21.87
C ALA A 455 7.02 12.53 22.79
N GLU A 456 7.27 12.76 24.06
CA GLU A 456 7.14 11.71 25.07
C GLU A 456 5.79 11.01 24.88
N GLU A 457 5.83 9.71 24.78
CA GLU A 457 4.60 8.94 24.79
C GLU A 457 3.84 9.28 26.07
N GLY A 458 2.65 9.86 25.93
CA GLY A 458 1.88 10.36 27.07
C GLY A 458 1.85 11.86 27.26
N ASP A 459 2.49 12.67 26.39
CA ASP A 459 2.28 14.13 26.44
C ASP A 459 0.81 14.46 26.16
N PRO A 460 0.07 15.03 27.13
CA PRO A 460 -1.36 15.25 27.00
C PRO A 460 -1.70 16.49 26.18
N TYR A 461 -0.71 17.23 25.70
CA TYR A 461 -0.96 18.48 24.98
C TYR A 461 -1.58 18.21 23.61
N VAL A 462 -2.62 18.97 23.30
CA VAL A 462 -3.30 18.99 22.01
C VAL A 462 -3.40 20.45 21.56
N ALA A 463 -2.81 20.78 20.42
CA ALA A 463 -2.97 22.09 19.82
C ALA A 463 -4.29 22.16 19.04
N GLU A 464 -5.00 23.28 19.18
CA GLU A 464 -6.23 23.59 18.43
C GLU A 464 -5.93 24.75 17.48
N ILE A 465 -6.02 24.48 16.17
CA ILE A 465 -5.72 25.44 15.11
C ILE A 465 -7.00 25.75 14.33
N GLU A 466 -7.50 26.97 14.43
CA GLU A 466 -8.55 27.44 13.53
C GLU A 466 -7.98 27.65 12.13
N VAL A 467 -8.68 27.17 11.14
CA VAL A 467 -8.40 27.38 9.72
C VAL A 467 -9.50 28.26 9.15
N TRP A 468 -9.13 29.47 8.81
CA TRP A 468 -10.02 30.45 8.20
C TRP A 468 -9.71 30.53 6.71
N ILE A 469 -10.74 30.45 5.87
CA ILE A 469 -10.63 30.58 4.40
C ILE A 469 -11.50 31.75 3.98
N ASP A 470 -10.93 32.72 3.28
CA ASP A 470 -11.61 33.90 2.77
C ASP A 470 -12.42 34.67 3.87
N GLY A 471 -11.87 34.68 5.08
CA GLY A 471 -12.47 35.33 6.23
C GLY A 471 -13.57 34.54 6.95
N ALA A 472 -13.88 33.32 6.51
CA ALA A 472 -14.82 32.42 7.17
C ALA A 472 -14.07 31.27 7.89
N LEU A 473 -14.53 30.87 9.09
CA LEU A 473 -14.01 29.70 9.78
C LEU A 473 -14.43 28.43 9.02
N ASP A 474 -13.47 27.69 8.48
CA ASP A 474 -13.71 26.43 7.77
C ASP A 474 -13.66 25.22 8.72
N GLN A 475 -12.58 25.10 9.49
CA GLN A 475 -12.37 23.96 10.38
C GLN A 475 -11.53 24.33 11.61
N VAL A 476 -11.54 23.46 12.62
CA VAL A 476 -10.59 23.48 13.72
C VAL A 476 -9.77 22.19 13.67
N SER A 477 -8.50 22.33 13.33
CA SER A 477 -7.58 21.20 13.31
C SER A 477 -7.11 20.86 14.72
N ILE A 478 -7.23 19.59 15.08
CA ILE A 478 -6.82 19.05 16.37
C ILE A 478 -5.47 18.35 16.19
N LEU A 479 -4.43 18.82 16.85
CA LEU A 479 -3.07 18.31 16.68
C LEU A 479 -2.54 17.76 18.00
N PRO A 480 -2.74 16.45 18.27
CA PRO A 480 -2.17 15.81 19.45
C PRO A 480 -0.63 15.80 19.38
N MET A 481 0.02 16.05 20.52
CA MET A 481 1.47 15.92 20.63
C MET A 481 1.92 14.45 20.65
N LYS A 482 1.10 13.56 21.17
CA LYS A 482 1.40 12.12 21.29
C LYS A 482 1.74 11.50 19.92
N GLY A 483 2.90 10.85 19.80
CA GLY A 483 3.44 10.30 18.56
C GLY A 483 2.47 9.38 17.82
N THR A 484 1.83 8.42 18.51
CA THR A 484 0.85 7.49 17.94
C THR A 484 -0.50 8.13 17.54
N SER A 485 -0.72 9.41 17.82
CA SER A 485 -1.97 10.12 17.52
C SER A 485 -1.73 11.39 16.71
N ARG A 486 -0.48 11.69 16.34
CA ARG A 486 -0.11 12.93 15.66
C ARG A 486 -0.69 13.02 14.25
N LYS A 487 -0.73 14.24 13.73
CA LYS A 487 -1.12 14.58 12.37
C LYS A 487 0.01 15.39 11.74
N LEU A 488 0.37 15.05 10.50
CA LEU A 488 1.48 15.69 9.76
C LEU A 488 1.01 16.76 8.78
N GLU A 489 -0.29 16.81 8.51
CA GLU A 489 -0.94 17.83 7.70
C GLU A 489 -1.80 18.68 8.62
N PRO A 490 -1.27 19.81 9.17
CA PRO A 490 -2.04 20.68 10.06
C PRO A 490 -3.37 21.12 9.50
N ALA A 491 -3.45 21.36 8.20
CA ALA A 491 -4.69 21.66 7.50
C ALA A 491 -4.58 21.35 6.01
N TRP A 492 -5.70 20.99 5.40
CA TRP A 492 -5.88 20.90 3.96
C TRP A 492 -7.33 21.20 3.59
N LYS A 493 -7.53 21.55 2.34
CA LYS A 493 -8.85 21.69 1.72
C LYS A 493 -8.72 21.40 0.24
N TYR A 494 -9.56 20.52 -0.26
CA TYR A 494 -9.71 20.22 -1.69
C TYR A 494 -11.06 20.71 -2.20
N CYS A 495 -11.26 20.68 -3.51
CA CYS A 495 -12.51 21.00 -4.17
C CYS A 495 -13.06 22.40 -3.83
N MET A 496 -12.18 23.36 -3.65
CA MET A 496 -12.56 24.77 -3.54
C MET A 496 -12.96 25.32 -4.93
N GLU A 497 -13.63 26.43 -4.99
CA GLU A 497 -13.83 27.14 -6.26
C GLU A 497 -12.47 27.60 -6.80
N GLU A 498 -12.23 27.40 -8.12
CA GLU A 498 -10.96 27.85 -8.72
C GLU A 498 -10.83 29.35 -8.64
N GLY A 499 -9.83 29.88 -7.95
CA GLY A 499 -9.69 31.30 -7.75
C GLY A 499 -8.56 31.71 -6.81
N ARG A 500 -8.56 32.99 -6.41
CA ARG A 500 -7.63 33.50 -5.40
C ARG A 500 -8.28 33.34 -4.03
N HIS A 501 -7.53 32.75 -3.11
CA HIS A 501 -7.95 32.49 -1.74
C HIS A 501 -6.95 33.05 -0.72
N ASN A 502 -7.47 33.42 0.43
CA ASN A 502 -6.70 33.76 1.62
C ASN A 502 -6.92 32.69 2.68
N VAL A 503 -5.87 32.13 3.22
CA VAL A 503 -5.91 31.15 4.32
C VAL A 503 -5.20 31.71 5.54
N LYS A 504 -5.89 31.69 6.68
CA LYS A 504 -5.35 32.13 7.96
C LYS A 504 -5.49 31.03 9.02
N LEU A 505 -4.38 30.68 9.63
CA LEU A 505 -4.31 29.80 10.78
C LEU A 505 -4.25 30.62 12.06
N VAL A 506 -5.06 30.24 13.07
CA VAL A 506 -5.04 30.87 14.39
C VAL A 506 -4.93 29.79 15.46
N TRP A 507 -3.89 29.86 16.27
CA TRP A 507 -3.68 28.92 17.37
C TRP A 507 -4.49 29.34 18.59
N ARG A 508 -5.54 28.57 18.95
CA ARG A 508 -6.46 28.90 20.06
C ARG A 508 -5.85 28.82 21.44
N ASN A 509 -4.98 27.82 21.65
CA ASN A 509 -4.41 27.48 22.95
C ASN A 509 -2.88 27.42 22.94
N PRO A 510 -2.17 28.44 22.41
CA PRO A 510 -0.73 28.41 22.22
C PRO A 510 0.02 28.30 23.55
N LYS A 511 1.12 27.53 23.53
CA LYS A 511 2.11 27.48 24.63
C LYS A 511 3.51 27.62 24.01
N PRO A 512 3.86 28.79 23.46
CA PRO A 512 5.02 28.98 22.58
C PRO A 512 6.37 28.73 23.27
N ASP A 513 6.44 28.81 24.62
CA ASP A 513 7.65 28.44 25.36
C ASP A 513 7.89 26.93 25.44
N THR A 514 6.89 26.13 25.12
CA THR A 514 6.94 24.66 25.21
C THR A 514 6.68 23.97 23.89
N TYR A 515 5.78 24.50 23.06
CA TYR A 515 5.39 23.90 21.80
C TYR A 515 5.43 24.92 20.67
N LEU A 516 5.85 24.47 19.51
CA LEU A 516 5.82 25.23 18.27
C LEU A 516 5.16 24.38 17.18
N LEU A 517 4.39 25.00 16.29
CA LEU A 517 3.93 24.34 15.07
C LEU A 517 4.81 24.77 13.91
N ARG A 518 5.54 23.82 13.33
CA ARG A 518 6.31 24.06 12.12
C ARG A 518 5.42 23.94 10.89
N ILE A 519 5.66 24.83 9.93
CA ILE A 519 5.11 24.77 8.57
C ILE A 519 6.29 24.50 7.64
N ASN A 520 6.36 23.27 7.12
CA ASN A 520 7.46 22.81 6.29
C ASN A 520 7.28 23.22 4.83
N ALA A 521 6.07 22.97 4.31
CA ALA A 521 5.70 23.29 2.94
C ALA A 521 4.19 23.53 2.86
N ILE A 522 3.78 24.20 1.79
CA ILE A 522 2.36 24.29 1.39
C ILE A 522 2.29 23.87 -0.07
N GLU A 523 1.40 22.95 -0.36
CA GLU A 523 1.11 22.49 -1.70
C GLU A 523 -0.18 23.10 -2.17
N TYR A 524 -0.21 23.50 -3.43
CA TYR A 524 -1.35 24.13 -4.06
C TYR A 524 -1.83 23.30 -5.24
N TYR A 525 -3.15 23.30 -5.46
CA TYR A 525 -3.82 22.51 -6.49
C TYR A 525 -4.71 23.40 -7.35
N SER A 526 -5.02 22.94 -8.56
CA SER A 526 -5.90 23.57 -9.52
C SER A 526 -6.80 22.54 -10.19
N GLU A 527 -7.96 22.98 -10.68
CA GLU A 527 -8.82 22.14 -11.53
C GLU A 527 -8.23 21.85 -12.92
N LYS A 528 -7.15 22.54 -13.29
CA LYS A 528 -6.48 22.40 -14.58
C LYS A 528 -5.15 21.71 -14.41
N GLN A 529 -4.98 20.62 -15.16
CA GLN A 529 -3.67 19.98 -15.26
C GLN A 529 -2.65 20.96 -15.85
N ASN A 530 -1.53 21.14 -15.17
CA ASN A 530 -0.44 21.94 -15.68
C ASN A 530 0.37 21.09 -16.66
N GLU A 531 0.38 21.47 -17.94
CA GLU A 531 1.14 20.77 -19.00
C GLU A 531 2.67 20.87 -18.79
N ASP A 532 3.13 21.79 -17.96
CA ASP A 532 4.55 22.01 -17.62
C ASP A 532 4.99 21.26 -16.35
N THR A 533 4.21 20.27 -15.88
CA THR A 533 4.60 19.49 -14.68
C THR A 533 5.86 18.66 -14.90
N TYR A 534 6.62 18.56 -13.86
CA TYR A 534 7.96 18.04 -13.53
C TYR A 534 8.61 16.95 -14.41
N TYR A 535 7.88 16.24 -15.24
CA TYR A 535 8.38 15.09 -16.00
C TYR A 535 8.44 15.32 -17.52
N HIS A 536 8.17 16.55 -17.99
CA HIS A 536 8.29 16.92 -19.40
C HIS A 536 9.60 17.65 -19.75
N ASN A 537 10.50 17.80 -18.77
CA ASN A 537 11.84 18.39 -19.00
C ASN A 537 12.95 17.36 -18.90
#